data_70d88a15ba9c1fffcf58e69607eda88d
#
_entry.id   70d88a15ba9c1fffcf58e69607eda88d
#
_cell.length_a   1.000
_cell.length_b   1.000
_cell.length_c   1.000
_cell.angle_alpha   90.00
_cell.angle_beta   90.00
_cell.angle_gamma   90.00
#
_symmetry.space_group_name_H-M   'P 1'
#
loop_
_entity.id
_entity.type
_entity.pdbx_description
1 polymer ?
#
loop_
_entity_poly.entity_id
_entity_poly.type
_entity_poly.pdbx_seq_one_letter_code
_entity_poly.pdbx_strand_id
1 'polypeptide(L)'
;AGVATGAFGISMLFAYKLKLPFIYIRPEPKKHGQKNQIEGHLNSKLPVLVIEDLISTGKSSLNAINSIKNAGANVIGMIALFTYGFEMAEKAFINANVNVQTLCDYEHLLSVAESEGEISAFQKERLKTWRKDPSGWNS
;
A
#
# COMPACT_ATOMS: atom_id res chain seq x y z
N ALA A 1 4.27 6.84 -8.35
CA ALA A 1 5.29 6.42 -7.39
C ALA A 1 4.99 5.02 -6.87
N GLY A 2 5.95 4.10 -6.92
CA GLY A 2 5.81 2.76 -6.35
C GLY A 2 6.43 2.65 -4.96
N VAL A 3 5.75 1.99 -4.03
CA VAL A 3 6.34 1.66 -2.73
C VAL A 3 7.17 0.38 -2.88
N ALA A 4 8.48 0.50 -2.67
CA ALA A 4 9.35 -0.65 -2.81
C ALA A 4 9.25 -1.54 -1.54
N THR A 5 9.34 -2.88 -1.70
CA THR A 5 9.78 -3.59 -2.89
C THR A 5 8.60 -4.15 -3.69
N GLY A 6 7.49 -4.51 -3.06
CA GLY A 6 6.39 -5.26 -3.66
C GLY A 6 5.70 -4.52 -4.80
N ALA A 7 5.42 -3.23 -4.61
CA ALA A 7 4.75 -2.43 -5.64
C ALA A 7 5.66 -1.95 -6.78
N PHE A 8 6.98 -2.20 -6.74
CA PHE A 8 7.90 -1.69 -7.76
C PHE A 8 7.50 -2.10 -9.18
N GLY A 9 7.33 -3.41 -9.42
CA GLY A 9 7.04 -3.93 -10.75
C GLY A 9 5.71 -3.45 -11.30
N ILE A 10 4.65 -3.53 -10.49
CA ILE A 10 3.32 -3.14 -10.93
C ILE A 10 3.21 -1.63 -11.18
N SER A 11 3.82 -0.80 -10.34
CA SER A 11 3.82 0.65 -10.52
C SER A 11 4.62 1.08 -11.76
N MET A 12 5.72 0.40 -12.07
CA MET A 12 6.46 0.62 -13.31
C MET A 12 5.60 0.27 -14.54
N LEU A 13 4.86 -0.85 -14.52
CA LEU A 13 3.94 -1.21 -15.59
C LEU A 13 2.81 -0.19 -15.76
N PHE A 14 2.26 0.32 -14.66
CA PHE A 14 1.28 1.40 -14.69
C PHE A 14 1.83 2.65 -15.37
N ALA A 15 3.01 3.11 -14.94
CA ALA A 15 3.64 4.29 -15.51
C ALA A 15 3.93 4.10 -16.99
N TYR A 16 4.46 2.94 -17.38
CA TYR A 16 4.72 2.62 -18.79
C TYR A 16 3.45 2.63 -19.64
N LYS A 17 2.38 1.95 -19.17
CA LYS A 17 1.11 1.86 -19.89
C LYS A 17 0.45 3.22 -20.07
N LEU A 18 0.53 4.08 -19.07
CA LEU A 18 -0.04 5.43 -19.06
C LEU A 18 0.91 6.50 -19.62
N LYS A 19 2.13 6.13 -20.00
CA LYS A 19 3.19 7.03 -20.47
C LYS A 19 3.49 8.17 -19.47
N LEU A 20 3.52 7.82 -18.19
CA LEU A 20 3.80 8.75 -17.09
C LEU A 20 5.22 8.57 -16.55
N PRO A 21 5.83 9.62 -15.96
CA PRO A 21 7.06 9.50 -15.21
C PRO A 21 6.92 8.50 -14.06
N PHE A 22 8.02 7.81 -13.75
CA PHE A 22 8.06 6.80 -12.69
C PHE A 22 9.17 7.12 -11.68
N ILE A 23 8.81 7.03 -10.41
CA ILE A 23 9.72 7.01 -9.27
C ILE A 23 9.36 5.85 -8.36
N TYR A 24 10.28 5.43 -7.50
CA TYR A 24 9.93 4.50 -6.41
C TYR A 24 10.53 4.95 -5.08
N ILE A 25 9.88 4.53 -4.00
CA ILE A 25 10.23 4.91 -2.64
C ILE A 25 10.78 3.69 -1.93
N ARG A 26 12.01 3.79 -1.44
CA ARG A 26 12.67 2.74 -0.67
C ARG A 26 12.10 2.68 0.75
N PRO A 27 12.08 1.49 1.39
CA PRO A 27 11.66 1.35 2.78
C PRO A 27 12.53 2.19 3.73
N GLU A 28 13.84 2.24 3.45
CA GLU A 28 14.83 2.97 4.23
C GLU A 28 15.70 3.88 3.35
N PRO A 29 16.19 5.00 3.90
CA PRO A 29 17.17 5.85 3.22
C PRO A 29 18.46 5.09 2.89
N LYS A 30 19.18 5.51 1.85
CA LYS A 30 20.53 4.99 1.55
C LYS A 30 21.46 5.21 2.75
N LYS A 31 22.25 4.18 3.08
CA LYS A 31 23.25 4.25 4.16
C LYS A 31 24.43 5.16 3.79
N HIS A 32 24.68 5.36 2.50
CA HIS A 32 25.79 6.16 1.97
C HIS A 32 25.28 7.15 0.90
N GLY A 33 25.90 8.31 0.80
CA GLY A 33 25.53 9.38 -0.14
C GLY A 33 24.38 10.25 0.36
N GLN A 34 23.60 10.81 -0.56
CA GLN A 34 22.38 11.53 -0.19
C GLN A 34 21.42 10.54 0.46
N LYS A 35 21.02 10.79 1.71
CA LYS A 35 20.08 9.98 2.51
C LYS A 35 18.65 10.06 1.93
N ASN A 36 18.52 9.81 0.61
CA ASN A 36 17.25 9.92 -0.09
C ASN A 36 16.54 8.57 -0.15
N GLN A 37 15.24 8.55 0.13
CA GLN A 37 14.39 7.38 -0.05
C GLN A 37 13.78 7.32 -1.45
N ILE A 38 13.74 8.45 -2.18
CA ILE A 38 13.13 8.56 -3.50
C ILE A 38 14.19 8.23 -4.55
N GLU A 39 13.90 7.28 -5.39
CA GLU A 39 14.70 6.91 -6.55
C GLU A 39 13.99 7.29 -7.84
N GLY A 40 14.74 7.86 -8.78
CA GLY A 40 14.23 8.47 -10.00
C GLY A 40 14.19 9.99 -9.91
N HIS A 41 13.61 10.62 -10.93
CA HIS A 41 13.49 12.08 -11.00
C HIS A 41 12.11 12.53 -10.55
N LEU A 42 12.01 13.04 -9.32
CA LEU A 42 10.78 13.64 -8.81
C LEU A 42 10.63 15.07 -9.30
N ASN A 43 9.62 15.32 -10.12
CA ASN A 43 9.20 16.67 -10.46
C ASN A 43 8.12 17.14 -9.47
N SER A 44 8.48 18.00 -8.53
CA SER A 44 7.56 18.49 -7.49
C SER A 44 6.38 19.31 -8.00
N LYS A 45 6.42 19.76 -9.26
CA LYS A 45 5.30 20.47 -9.90
C LYS A 45 4.19 19.54 -10.41
N LEU A 46 4.48 18.25 -10.52
CA LEU A 46 3.51 17.26 -10.97
C LEU A 46 2.83 16.57 -9.78
N PRO A 47 1.53 16.25 -9.89
CA PRO A 47 0.84 15.44 -8.90
C PRO A 47 1.38 14.01 -8.91
N VAL A 48 1.46 13.40 -7.72
CA VAL A 48 1.97 12.04 -7.55
C VAL A 48 0.85 11.13 -7.06
N LEU A 49 0.57 10.06 -7.82
CA LEU A 49 -0.23 8.93 -7.38
C LEU A 49 0.71 7.85 -6.82
N VAL A 50 0.42 7.37 -5.62
CA VAL A 50 1.19 6.31 -4.98
C VAL A 50 0.55 4.96 -5.29
N ILE A 51 1.37 3.97 -5.62
CA ILE A 51 0.94 2.58 -5.87
C ILE A 51 1.58 1.69 -4.81
N GLU A 52 0.76 0.84 -4.20
CA GLU A 52 1.15 -0.14 -3.19
C GLU A 52 0.67 -1.54 -3.60
N ASP A 53 1.38 -2.57 -3.20
CA ASP A 53 0.92 -3.95 -3.40
C ASP A 53 -0.07 -4.38 -2.33
N LEU A 54 0.26 -4.13 -1.06
CA LEU A 54 -0.51 -4.60 0.07
C LEU A 54 -0.53 -3.60 1.22
N ILE A 55 -1.72 -3.31 1.74
CA ILE A 55 -1.90 -2.55 2.97
C ILE A 55 -2.18 -3.49 4.14
N SER A 56 -1.25 -3.55 5.10
CA SER A 56 -1.46 -4.13 6.42
C SER A 56 -1.76 -3.01 7.42
N THR A 57 -0.78 -2.54 8.15
CA THR A 57 -0.94 -1.41 9.10
C THR A 57 -0.89 -0.02 8.45
N GLY A 58 -0.53 0.08 7.17
CA GLY A 58 -0.36 1.33 6.45
C GLY A 58 0.95 2.08 6.73
N LYS A 59 1.81 1.56 7.63
CA LYS A 59 3.03 2.25 8.06
C LYS A 59 4.02 2.49 6.92
N SER A 60 4.30 1.48 6.09
CA SER A 60 5.21 1.62 4.93
C SER A 60 4.69 2.63 3.93
N SER A 61 3.41 2.52 3.60
CA SER A 61 2.74 3.41 2.65
C SER A 61 2.75 4.87 3.12
N LEU A 62 2.45 5.11 4.40
CA LEU A 62 2.49 6.46 4.97
C LEU A 62 3.90 7.04 5.03
N ASN A 63 4.92 6.21 5.33
CA ASN A 63 6.32 6.64 5.26
C ASN A 63 6.71 7.07 3.83
N ALA A 64 6.30 6.30 2.83
CA ALA A 64 6.54 6.65 1.43
C ALA A 64 5.86 7.96 1.03
N ILE A 65 4.59 8.13 1.40
CA ILE A 65 3.82 9.36 1.15
C ILE A 65 4.48 10.56 1.82
N ASN A 66 4.91 10.43 3.07
CA ASN A 66 5.58 11.50 3.80
C ASN A 66 6.92 11.86 3.15
N SER A 67 7.68 10.89 2.65
CA SER A 67 8.92 11.15 1.92
C SER A 67 8.69 11.98 0.65
N ILE A 68 7.61 11.69 -0.09
CA ILE A 68 7.22 12.46 -1.28
C ILE A 68 6.78 13.89 -0.90
N LYS A 69 5.93 14.02 0.13
CA LYS A 69 5.46 15.32 0.62
C LYS A 69 6.62 16.18 1.14
N ASN A 70 7.56 15.58 1.88
CA ASN A 70 8.75 16.27 2.39
C ASN A 70 9.71 16.72 1.28
N ALA A 71 9.70 16.03 0.14
CA ALA A 71 10.41 16.46 -1.06
C ALA A 71 9.67 17.55 -1.87
N GLY A 72 8.57 18.09 -1.35
CA GLY A 72 7.81 19.20 -1.92
C GLY A 72 6.81 18.81 -3.01
N ALA A 73 6.52 17.53 -3.19
CA ALA A 73 5.55 17.09 -4.19
C ALA A 73 4.16 16.86 -3.60
N ASN A 74 3.13 17.08 -4.41
CA ASN A 74 1.73 16.88 -4.02
C ASN A 74 1.30 15.44 -4.28
N VAL A 75 0.93 14.70 -3.22
CA VAL A 75 0.33 13.36 -3.31
C VAL A 75 -1.18 13.51 -3.44
N ILE A 76 -1.73 13.05 -4.57
CA ILE A 76 -3.17 13.15 -4.87
C ILE A 76 -3.98 11.94 -4.37
N GLY A 77 -3.31 10.85 -3.99
CA GLY A 77 -3.94 9.65 -3.44
C GLY A 77 -3.04 8.43 -3.55
N MET A 78 -3.58 7.30 -3.16
CA MET A 78 -2.93 6.00 -3.25
C MET A 78 -3.89 4.95 -3.79
N ILE A 79 -3.37 4.05 -4.62
CA ILE A 79 -4.05 2.81 -5.04
C ILE A 79 -3.23 1.63 -4.52
N ALA A 80 -3.87 0.69 -3.82
CA ALA A 80 -3.26 -0.56 -3.45
C ALA A 80 -3.97 -1.74 -4.13
N LEU A 81 -3.22 -2.81 -4.42
CA LEU A 81 -3.81 -4.01 -5.01
C LEU A 81 -4.67 -4.73 -3.98
N PHE A 82 -4.22 -4.76 -2.73
CA PHE A 82 -4.89 -5.49 -1.66
C PHE A 82 -4.83 -4.75 -0.32
N THR A 83 -5.86 -4.95 0.51
CA THR A 83 -5.85 -4.52 1.92
C THR A 83 -6.41 -5.59 2.85
N TYR A 84 -5.81 -5.73 4.04
CA TYR A 84 -6.42 -6.49 5.14
C TYR A 84 -7.62 -5.74 5.77
N GLY A 85 -7.77 -4.43 5.53
CA GLY A 85 -8.83 -3.60 6.09
C GLY A 85 -8.73 -3.46 7.60
N PHE A 86 -7.51 -3.31 8.15
CA PHE A 86 -7.34 -3.04 9.57
C PHE A 86 -7.76 -1.61 9.90
N GLU A 87 -8.60 -1.46 10.91
CA GLU A 87 -9.12 -0.16 11.35
C GLU A 87 -8.01 0.86 11.66
N MET A 88 -6.88 0.38 12.19
CA MET A 88 -5.71 1.22 12.46
C MET A 88 -5.12 1.85 11.20
N ALA A 89 -5.12 1.11 10.08
CA ALA A 89 -4.63 1.64 8.80
C ALA A 89 -5.58 2.68 8.24
N GLU A 90 -6.88 2.41 8.27
CA GLU A 90 -7.92 3.35 7.81
C GLU A 90 -7.85 4.67 8.57
N LYS A 91 -7.81 4.62 9.91
CA LYS A 91 -7.64 5.80 10.77
C LYS A 91 -6.36 6.56 10.45
N ALA A 92 -5.25 5.85 10.22
CA ALA A 92 -3.97 6.48 9.92
C ALA A 92 -3.99 7.22 8.58
N PHE A 93 -4.63 6.67 7.54
CA PHE A 93 -4.78 7.35 6.24
C PHE A 93 -5.73 8.55 6.32
N ILE A 94 -6.84 8.42 7.04
CA ILE A 94 -7.76 9.56 7.29
C ILE A 94 -7.03 10.70 7.98
N ASN A 95 -6.28 10.41 9.05
CA ASN A 95 -5.51 11.41 9.81
C ASN A 95 -4.42 12.07 8.95
N ALA A 96 -3.84 11.33 8.00
CA ALA A 96 -2.85 11.85 7.06
C ALA A 96 -3.45 12.60 5.87
N ASN A 97 -4.78 12.68 5.79
CA ASN A 97 -5.55 13.23 4.66
C ASN A 97 -5.10 12.61 3.33
N VAL A 98 -5.10 11.28 3.27
CA VAL A 98 -4.74 10.50 2.08
C VAL A 98 -5.96 9.71 1.62
N ASN A 99 -6.39 9.96 0.40
CA ASN A 99 -7.42 9.15 -0.24
C ASN A 99 -6.81 7.83 -0.72
N VAL A 100 -7.36 6.71 -0.25
CA VAL A 100 -6.90 5.36 -0.58
C VAL A 100 -7.99 4.61 -1.31
N GLN A 101 -7.63 3.99 -2.43
CA GLN A 101 -8.48 3.04 -3.14
C GLN A 101 -7.77 1.68 -3.20
N THR A 102 -8.53 0.61 -3.07
CA THR A 102 -8.02 -0.77 -3.16
C THR A 102 -8.77 -1.56 -4.22
N LEU A 103 -8.07 -2.46 -4.91
CA LEU A 103 -8.68 -3.30 -5.93
C LEU A 103 -9.31 -4.55 -5.33
N CYS A 104 -8.78 -5.03 -4.22
CA CYS A 104 -9.28 -6.19 -3.49
C CYS A 104 -9.06 -5.99 -1.99
N ASP A 105 -9.88 -6.63 -1.18
CA ASP A 105 -9.78 -6.65 0.27
C ASP A 105 -9.88 -8.08 0.84
N TYR A 106 -9.62 -8.19 2.13
CA TYR A 106 -9.60 -9.48 2.83
C TYR A 106 -10.96 -10.17 2.86
N GLU A 107 -12.05 -9.43 2.93
CA GLU A 107 -13.41 -9.99 2.99
C GLU A 107 -13.82 -10.62 1.65
N HIS A 108 -13.53 -9.93 0.54
CA HIS A 108 -13.72 -10.45 -0.80
C HIS A 108 -12.83 -11.69 -1.04
N LEU A 109 -11.56 -11.65 -0.62
CA LEU A 109 -10.66 -12.79 -0.71
C LEU A 109 -11.24 -14.03 0.00
N LEU A 110 -11.70 -13.88 1.24
CA LEU A 110 -12.29 -14.99 1.99
C LEU A 110 -13.58 -15.52 1.35
N SER A 111 -14.37 -14.63 0.77
CA SER A 111 -15.63 -15.02 0.12
C SER A 111 -15.38 -15.81 -1.15
N VAL A 112 -14.39 -15.42 -1.95
CA VAL A 112 -13.98 -16.17 -3.13
C VAL A 112 -13.35 -17.51 -2.73
N ALA A 113 -12.45 -17.54 -1.76
CA ALA A 113 -11.81 -18.78 -1.32
C ALA A 113 -12.82 -19.81 -0.79
N GLU A 114 -13.88 -19.35 -0.12
CA GLU A 114 -14.98 -20.22 0.32
C GLU A 114 -15.78 -20.74 -0.89
N SER A 115 -16.13 -19.88 -1.83
CA SER A 115 -16.91 -20.26 -3.01
C SER A 115 -16.18 -21.25 -3.93
N GLU A 116 -14.85 -21.17 -4.00
CA GLU A 116 -13.99 -22.08 -4.76
C GLU A 116 -13.63 -23.37 -3.97
N GLY A 117 -14.09 -23.48 -2.71
CA GLY A 117 -13.85 -24.66 -1.88
C GLY A 117 -12.44 -24.75 -1.27
N GLU A 118 -11.64 -23.69 -1.36
CA GLU A 118 -10.29 -23.62 -0.80
C GLU A 118 -10.32 -23.54 0.73
N ILE A 119 -11.37 -22.94 1.30
CA ILE A 119 -11.61 -22.88 2.75
C ILE A 119 -13.07 -23.25 3.06
N SER A 120 -13.30 -23.89 4.22
CA SER A 120 -14.64 -24.14 4.74
C SER A 120 -15.24 -22.88 5.38
N ALA A 121 -16.56 -22.85 5.55
CA ALA A 121 -17.25 -21.80 6.30
C ALA A 121 -16.70 -21.62 7.72
N PHE A 122 -16.32 -22.71 8.39
CA PHE A 122 -15.70 -22.67 9.71
C PHE A 122 -14.34 -21.97 9.68
N GLN A 123 -13.50 -22.28 8.68
CA GLN A 123 -12.19 -21.62 8.51
C GLN A 123 -12.36 -20.13 8.18
N LYS A 124 -13.34 -19.77 7.36
CA LYS A 124 -13.67 -18.37 7.07
C LYS A 124 -13.99 -17.57 8.32
N GLU A 125 -14.84 -18.09 9.20
CA GLU A 125 -15.18 -17.40 10.45
C GLU A 125 -13.96 -17.30 11.42
N ARG A 126 -13.12 -18.31 11.46
CA ARG A 126 -11.84 -18.22 12.19
C ARG A 126 -10.95 -17.11 11.62
N LEU A 127 -10.79 -17.01 10.30
CA LEU A 127 -9.98 -15.99 9.62
C LEU A 127 -10.53 -14.59 9.81
N LYS A 128 -11.86 -14.41 9.85
CA LYS A 128 -12.47 -13.13 10.22
C LYS A 128 -12.15 -12.74 11.67
N THR A 129 -12.12 -13.71 12.57
CA THR A 129 -11.73 -13.47 13.98
C THR A 129 -10.26 -13.07 14.07
N TRP A 130 -9.37 -13.74 13.32
CA TRP A 130 -7.97 -13.35 13.21
C TRP A 130 -7.81 -11.89 12.78
N ARG A 131 -8.57 -11.44 11.77
CA ARG A 131 -8.48 -10.05 11.27
C ARG A 131 -8.78 -9.00 12.34
N LYS A 132 -9.64 -9.33 13.31
CA LYS A 132 -9.99 -8.38 14.39
C LYS A 132 -8.84 -8.16 15.36
N ASP A 133 -8.07 -9.19 15.66
CA ASP A 133 -6.89 -9.14 16.53
C ASP A 133 -5.80 -10.11 16.06
N PRO A 134 -5.01 -9.73 15.04
CA PRO A 134 -3.96 -10.60 14.53
C PRO A 134 -2.84 -10.88 15.54
N SER A 135 -2.62 -9.94 16.48
CA SER A 135 -1.56 -10.06 17.48
C SER A 135 -1.93 -10.99 18.65
N GLY A 136 -3.20 -11.09 18.97
CA GLY A 136 -3.73 -11.98 19.99
C GLY A 136 -4.10 -13.39 19.49
N TRP A 137 -3.81 -13.71 18.23
CA TRP A 137 -4.15 -14.99 17.63
C TRP A 137 -3.31 -16.14 18.19
N ASN A 138 -3.96 -17.04 18.95
CA ASN A 138 -3.41 -18.32 19.34
C ASN A 138 -3.86 -19.37 18.32
N SER A 139 -2.92 -19.90 17.55
CA SER A 139 -3.11 -20.95 16.53
C SER A 139 -3.47 -22.30 17.16
#